data_2339cd1be04c213b25021dcc152d4db6
#
_entry.id   2339cd1be04c213b25021dcc152d4db6
#
_cell.length_a   1.000
_cell.length_b   1.000
_cell.length_c   1.000
_cell.angle_alpha   90.00
_cell.angle_beta   90.00
_cell.angle_gamma   90.00
#
_symmetry.space_group_name_H-M   'P 1'
#
loop_
_entity.id
_entity.type
_entity.pdbx_description
1 polymer ?
#
loop_
_entity_poly.entity_id
_entity_poly.type
_entity_poly.pdbx_seq_one_letter_code
_entity_poly.pdbx_strand_id
1 'polypeptide(L)'
;MKLSIIIPIYNVENTLRRCLDSVISQNIDDCEIILVDDGSTDRSIILADEYACKHPSITIYHKENGGPSDTRNYGLERMNGDYVTFVDSDDELSPNTLEPLLNIMHNHPEYDILEYSVLQNPGEHDETFIDLGNHNYPYALDWLMTNGTRHCWIWNKIFKSNLFTQLRFPDNILRFEDMWMMNKLLALNPHIATTSQGEYRYYRNNNGLMASNSNFTDLLTNQMNIVRTHNIDIRERRWHRLYMDMYDIQLYVYLQTGNILIPSQKVVPSMKYNGIQGLIKSLALDIFGLKYSCILFVLYNKYINKD
;
A
#
# COMPACT_ATOMS: atom_id res chain seq x y z
N MET A 1 -18.88 10.24 14.57
CA MET A 1 -17.60 10.31 13.83
C MET A 1 -17.87 9.83 12.42
N LYS A 2 -17.70 10.67 11.45
CA LYS A 2 -17.99 10.36 10.06
C LYS A 2 -16.78 9.77 9.35
N LEU A 3 -17.00 8.67 8.63
CA LEU A 3 -16.00 8.04 7.77
C LEU A 3 -16.30 8.38 6.31
N SER A 4 -15.27 8.80 5.56
CA SER A 4 -15.32 8.87 4.09
C SER A 4 -14.58 7.66 3.52
N ILE A 5 -15.24 6.90 2.64
CA ILE A 5 -14.65 5.79 1.90
C ILE A 5 -14.52 6.22 0.45
N ILE A 6 -13.28 6.34 -0.05
CA ILE A 6 -12.99 6.75 -1.42
C ILE A 6 -12.67 5.52 -2.26
N ILE A 7 -13.41 5.32 -3.36
CA ILE A 7 -13.27 4.17 -4.26
C ILE A 7 -13.02 4.68 -5.68
N PRO A 8 -11.78 4.62 -6.18
CA PRO A 8 -11.47 4.91 -7.56
C PRO A 8 -11.98 3.80 -8.49
N ILE A 9 -12.60 4.17 -9.61
CA ILE A 9 -13.20 3.23 -10.57
C ILE A 9 -12.61 3.50 -11.95
N TYR A 10 -12.07 2.46 -12.61
CA TYR A 10 -11.67 2.51 -14.00
C TYR A 10 -11.67 1.12 -14.63
N ASN A 11 -12.65 0.83 -15.50
CA ASN A 11 -12.78 -0.42 -16.25
C ASN A 11 -12.71 -1.68 -15.36
N VAL A 12 -13.60 -1.77 -14.37
CA VAL A 12 -13.67 -2.82 -13.35
C VAL A 12 -15.04 -3.49 -13.29
N GLU A 13 -15.75 -3.61 -14.40
CA GLU A 13 -17.13 -4.16 -14.46
C GLU A 13 -17.29 -5.55 -13.82
N ASN A 14 -16.20 -6.34 -13.80
CA ASN A 14 -16.22 -7.70 -13.28
C ASN A 14 -16.02 -7.78 -11.75
N THR A 15 -15.44 -6.78 -11.11
CA THR A 15 -15.06 -6.77 -9.70
C THR A 15 -15.84 -5.77 -8.87
N LEU A 16 -16.30 -4.68 -9.48
CA LEU A 16 -16.91 -3.55 -8.80
C LEU A 16 -18.10 -3.94 -7.92
N ARG A 17 -18.95 -4.89 -8.36
CA ARG A 17 -20.08 -5.37 -7.56
C ARG A 17 -19.61 -5.98 -6.25
N ARG A 18 -18.62 -6.87 -6.29
CA ARG A 18 -18.05 -7.50 -5.10
C ARG A 18 -17.48 -6.46 -4.13
N CYS A 19 -16.74 -5.49 -4.65
CA CYS A 19 -16.20 -4.38 -3.87
C CYS A 19 -17.30 -3.60 -3.17
N LEU A 20 -18.31 -3.09 -3.91
CA LEU A 20 -19.37 -2.26 -3.38
C LEU A 20 -20.24 -3.02 -2.37
N ASP A 21 -20.61 -4.28 -2.65
CA ASP A 21 -21.35 -5.13 -1.72
C ASP A 21 -20.58 -5.31 -0.40
N SER A 22 -19.26 -5.51 -0.46
CA SER A 22 -18.42 -5.66 0.73
C SER A 22 -18.36 -4.39 1.59
N VAL A 23 -18.30 -3.23 0.94
CA VAL A 23 -18.28 -1.93 1.63
C VAL A 23 -19.64 -1.59 2.24
N ILE A 24 -20.74 -1.79 1.51
CA ILE A 24 -22.10 -1.54 2.00
C ILE A 24 -22.43 -2.46 3.18
N SER A 25 -21.98 -3.72 3.13
CA SER A 25 -22.22 -4.70 4.19
C SER A 25 -21.53 -4.37 5.52
N GLN A 26 -20.61 -3.39 5.54
CA GLN A 26 -20.00 -2.92 6.80
C GLN A 26 -20.99 -2.22 7.72
N ASN A 27 -22.09 -1.72 7.17
CA ASN A 27 -23.24 -1.16 7.89
C ASN A 27 -22.85 -0.08 8.94
N ILE A 28 -22.04 0.88 8.50
CA ILE A 28 -21.59 2.01 9.33
C ILE A 28 -22.61 3.16 9.23
N ASP A 29 -23.18 3.56 10.38
CA ASP A 29 -24.26 4.56 10.44
C ASP A 29 -23.85 5.94 9.89
N ASP A 30 -22.66 6.42 10.25
CA ASP A 30 -22.14 7.75 9.85
C ASP A 30 -21.01 7.59 8.83
N CYS A 31 -21.37 7.20 7.61
CA CYS A 31 -20.44 6.91 6.53
C CYS A 31 -20.91 7.55 5.22
N GLU A 32 -19.97 8.12 4.47
CA GLU A 32 -20.16 8.46 3.07
C GLU A 32 -19.22 7.64 2.19
N ILE A 33 -19.74 7.15 1.07
CA ILE A 33 -18.99 6.39 0.07
C ILE A 33 -18.89 7.26 -1.18
N ILE A 34 -17.67 7.62 -1.55
CA ILE A 34 -17.37 8.50 -2.68
C ILE A 34 -16.78 7.63 -3.79
N LEU A 35 -17.60 7.35 -4.79
CA LEU A 35 -17.18 6.69 -6.01
C LEU A 35 -16.66 7.73 -6.99
N VAL A 36 -15.49 7.50 -7.56
CA VAL A 36 -14.93 8.39 -8.59
C VAL A 36 -14.60 7.56 -9.83
N ASP A 37 -15.41 7.69 -10.86
CA ASP A 37 -15.19 7.06 -12.16
C ASP A 37 -14.20 7.90 -12.99
N ASP A 38 -13.09 7.29 -13.32
CA ASP A 38 -11.97 7.88 -14.06
C ASP A 38 -12.12 7.70 -15.59
N GLY A 39 -13.32 7.91 -16.11
CA GLY A 39 -13.62 7.81 -17.52
C GLY A 39 -13.65 6.36 -18.03
N SER A 40 -14.32 5.46 -17.29
CA SER A 40 -14.49 4.07 -17.71
C SER A 40 -15.22 3.96 -19.05
N THR A 41 -14.87 2.96 -19.83
CA THR A 41 -15.46 2.66 -21.15
C THR A 41 -16.24 1.35 -21.17
N ASP A 42 -16.22 0.61 -20.05
CA ASP A 42 -16.98 -0.62 -19.83
C ASP A 42 -18.28 -0.34 -19.06
N ARG A 43 -18.89 -1.37 -18.50
CA ARG A 43 -20.17 -1.26 -17.75
C ARG A 43 -20.00 -0.77 -16.32
N SER A 44 -18.78 -0.43 -15.87
CA SER A 44 -18.52 0.09 -14.52
C SER A 44 -19.35 1.33 -14.21
N ILE A 45 -19.48 2.25 -15.17
CA ILE A 45 -20.27 3.48 -15.04
C ILE A 45 -21.72 3.13 -14.66
N ILE A 46 -22.36 2.25 -15.47
CA ILE A 46 -23.77 1.87 -15.27
C ILE A 46 -23.95 1.22 -13.90
N LEU A 47 -23.04 0.34 -13.52
CA LEU A 47 -23.08 -0.36 -12.24
C LEU A 47 -22.93 0.61 -11.06
N ALA A 48 -22.00 1.54 -11.14
CA ALA A 48 -21.77 2.55 -10.09
C ALA A 48 -22.98 3.47 -9.92
N ASP A 49 -23.62 3.93 -11.02
CA ASP A 49 -24.85 4.71 -11.01
C ASP A 49 -26.03 3.93 -10.36
N GLU A 50 -26.17 2.65 -10.69
CA GLU A 50 -27.19 1.79 -10.08
C GLU A 50 -27.03 1.71 -8.55
N TYR A 51 -25.79 1.61 -8.05
CA TYR A 51 -25.52 1.57 -6.61
C TYR A 51 -25.79 2.92 -5.95
N ALA A 52 -25.37 4.02 -6.57
CA ALA A 52 -25.64 5.37 -6.06
C ALA A 52 -27.15 5.65 -5.97
N CYS A 53 -27.93 5.21 -6.96
CA CYS A 53 -29.39 5.33 -6.92
C CYS A 53 -30.06 4.52 -5.79
N LYS A 54 -29.49 3.39 -5.39
CA LYS A 54 -30.07 2.48 -4.39
C LYS A 54 -29.65 2.79 -2.96
N HIS A 55 -28.47 3.38 -2.79
CA HIS A 55 -27.84 3.59 -1.49
C HIS A 55 -27.54 5.08 -1.26
N PRO A 56 -28.31 5.76 -0.40
CA PRO A 56 -28.16 7.21 -0.16
C PRO A 56 -26.80 7.62 0.41
N SER A 57 -26.05 6.69 1.00
CA SER A 57 -24.67 6.94 1.47
C SER A 57 -23.64 7.00 0.36
N ILE A 58 -24.02 6.60 -0.87
CA ILE A 58 -23.12 6.58 -2.04
C ILE A 58 -23.32 7.83 -2.88
N THR A 59 -22.25 8.52 -3.17
CA THR A 59 -22.19 9.58 -4.18
C THR A 59 -21.20 9.18 -5.26
N ILE A 60 -21.60 9.27 -6.54
CA ILE A 60 -20.72 9.01 -7.67
C ILE A 60 -20.37 10.31 -8.40
N TYR A 61 -19.12 10.39 -8.83
CA TYR A 61 -18.60 11.45 -9.69
C TYR A 61 -17.93 10.83 -10.91
N HIS A 62 -18.23 11.39 -12.08
CA HIS A 62 -17.59 11.01 -13.34
C HIS A 62 -16.62 12.11 -13.78
N LYS A 63 -15.44 11.72 -14.25
CA LYS A 63 -14.43 12.64 -14.77
C LYS A 63 -13.69 12.05 -15.98
N GLU A 64 -12.99 12.89 -16.70
CA GLU A 64 -12.05 12.42 -17.71
C GLU A 64 -10.90 11.64 -17.07
N ASN A 65 -10.35 10.65 -17.79
CA ASN A 65 -9.27 9.81 -17.28
C ASN A 65 -8.03 10.64 -16.94
N GLY A 66 -7.63 10.57 -15.68
CA GLY A 66 -6.44 11.24 -15.12
C GLY A 66 -5.54 10.31 -14.31
N GLY A 67 -5.95 9.02 -14.19
CA GLY A 67 -5.21 8.01 -13.45
C GLY A 67 -5.52 7.96 -11.94
N PRO A 68 -4.94 6.98 -11.22
CA PRO A 68 -5.32 6.67 -9.83
C PRO A 68 -5.05 7.82 -8.85
N SER A 69 -3.96 8.56 -9.04
CA SER A 69 -3.61 9.72 -8.21
C SER A 69 -4.67 10.82 -8.29
N ASP A 70 -5.02 11.21 -9.53
CA ASP A 70 -6.00 12.26 -9.79
C ASP A 70 -7.39 11.85 -9.29
N THR A 71 -7.75 10.59 -9.49
CA THR A 71 -9.03 10.02 -9.04
C THR A 71 -9.16 10.05 -7.52
N ARG A 72 -8.11 9.66 -6.77
CA ARG A 72 -8.09 9.74 -5.31
C ARG A 72 -8.10 11.19 -4.82
N ASN A 73 -7.37 12.10 -5.49
CA ASN A 73 -7.40 13.52 -5.18
C ASN A 73 -8.79 14.11 -5.35
N TYR A 74 -9.49 13.72 -6.41
CA TYR A 74 -10.86 14.16 -6.67
C TYR A 74 -11.82 13.74 -5.55
N GLY A 75 -11.64 12.52 -5.00
CA GLY A 75 -12.36 12.04 -3.83
C GLY A 75 -12.00 12.81 -2.56
N LEU A 76 -10.71 13.05 -2.30
CA LEU A 76 -10.23 13.81 -1.14
C LEU A 76 -10.78 15.25 -1.09
N GLU A 77 -11.01 15.88 -2.23
CA GLU A 77 -11.59 17.23 -2.31
C GLU A 77 -13.08 17.27 -1.93
N ARG A 78 -13.74 16.12 -1.93
CA ARG A 78 -15.20 15.99 -1.72
C ARG A 78 -15.57 15.29 -0.43
N MET A 79 -14.57 14.74 0.27
CA MET A 79 -14.81 14.09 1.54
C MET A 79 -15.21 15.09 2.64
N ASN A 80 -16.08 14.66 3.54
CA ASN A 80 -16.53 15.43 4.69
C ASN A 80 -16.40 14.65 6.02
N GLY A 81 -15.77 13.47 5.99
CA GLY A 81 -15.56 12.64 7.17
C GLY A 81 -14.44 13.15 8.07
N ASP A 82 -14.51 12.83 9.35
CA ASP A 82 -13.43 13.02 10.32
C ASP A 82 -12.25 12.09 10.00
N TYR A 83 -12.58 10.92 9.40
CA TYR A 83 -11.66 9.90 8.96
C TYR A 83 -11.87 9.59 7.48
N VAL A 84 -10.80 9.10 6.84
CA VAL A 84 -10.84 8.63 5.45
C VAL A 84 -10.16 7.28 5.31
N THR A 85 -10.70 6.42 4.47
CA THR A 85 -10.06 5.19 3.98
C THR A 85 -10.23 5.08 2.48
N PHE A 86 -9.34 4.33 1.84
CA PHE A 86 -9.39 4.03 0.42
C PHE A 86 -9.68 2.54 0.23
N VAL A 87 -10.48 2.21 -0.76
CA VAL A 87 -10.73 0.82 -1.15
C VAL A 87 -10.57 0.74 -2.66
N ASP A 88 -9.70 -0.13 -3.13
CA ASP A 88 -9.52 -0.34 -4.56
C ASP A 88 -10.71 -1.15 -5.12
N SER A 89 -11.23 -0.77 -6.28
CA SER A 89 -12.48 -1.29 -6.84
C SER A 89 -12.40 -2.75 -7.34
N ASP A 90 -11.23 -3.35 -7.31
CA ASP A 90 -10.99 -4.77 -7.59
C ASP A 90 -10.79 -5.63 -6.32
N ASP A 91 -10.84 -5.01 -5.13
CA ASP A 91 -10.67 -5.64 -3.82
C ASP A 91 -11.98 -5.72 -3.01
N GLU A 92 -11.92 -6.19 -1.76
CA GLU A 92 -13.06 -6.20 -0.83
C GLU A 92 -12.64 -6.06 0.63
N LEU A 93 -13.58 -5.66 1.48
CA LEU A 93 -13.45 -5.71 2.93
C LEU A 93 -14.10 -6.99 3.48
N SER A 94 -13.43 -7.66 4.41
CA SER A 94 -14.08 -8.74 5.16
C SER A 94 -15.25 -8.21 6.00
N PRO A 95 -16.27 -9.05 6.29
CA PRO A 95 -17.38 -8.65 7.15
C PRO A 95 -16.90 -8.11 8.51
N ASN A 96 -17.57 -7.08 9.01
CA ASN A 96 -17.28 -6.44 10.31
C ASN A 96 -15.84 -5.90 10.44
N THR A 97 -15.28 -5.35 9.37
CA THR A 97 -13.94 -4.76 9.37
C THR A 97 -13.95 -3.33 9.93
N LEU A 98 -14.82 -2.45 9.44
CA LEU A 98 -14.71 -1.01 9.72
C LEU A 98 -15.16 -0.62 11.12
N GLU A 99 -16.21 -1.22 11.68
CA GLU A 99 -16.73 -0.83 13.00
C GLU A 99 -15.67 -1.00 14.13
N PRO A 100 -14.99 -2.15 14.27
CA PRO A 100 -13.92 -2.30 15.26
C PRO A 100 -12.77 -1.31 15.07
N LEU A 101 -12.42 -1.00 13.82
CA LEU A 101 -11.34 -0.05 13.51
C LEU A 101 -11.71 1.38 13.92
N LEU A 102 -12.95 1.82 13.64
CA LEU A 102 -13.45 3.12 14.07
C LEU A 102 -13.54 3.22 15.60
N ASN A 103 -13.90 2.14 16.28
CA ASN A 103 -13.91 2.07 17.73
C ASN A 103 -12.50 2.23 18.33
N ILE A 104 -11.47 1.64 17.67
CA ILE A 104 -10.07 1.85 18.08
C ILE A 104 -9.70 3.33 17.91
N MET A 105 -9.98 3.94 16.74
CA MET A 105 -9.67 5.36 16.49
C MET A 105 -10.40 6.30 17.44
N HIS A 106 -11.62 5.94 17.85
CA HIS A 106 -12.40 6.70 18.82
C HIS A 106 -11.79 6.65 20.22
N ASN A 107 -11.39 5.46 20.65
CA ASN A 107 -10.84 5.22 21.98
C ASN A 107 -9.39 5.71 22.11
N HIS A 108 -8.72 5.93 21.00
CA HIS A 108 -7.34 6.38 20.90
C HIS A 108 -7.23 7.63 20.00
N PRO A 109 -7.72 8.79 20.49
CA PRO A 109 -7.71 10.02 19.70
C PRO A 109 -6.31 10.53 19.36
N GLU A 110 -5.27 9.98 19.98
CA GLU A 110 -3.87 10.24 19.64
C GLU A 110 -3.44 9.57 18.32
N TYR A 111 -4.10 8.49 17.86
CA TYR A 111 -3.75 7.82 16.62
C TYR A 111 -4.17 8.66 15.41
N ASP A 112 -3.25 8.89 14.50
CA ASP A 112 -3.50 9.60 13.26
C ASP A 112 -3.73 8.63 12.08
N ILE A 113 -3.08 7.46 12.12
CA ILE A 113 -3.19 6.39 11.14
C ILE A 113 -3.37 5.06 11.88
N LEU A 114 -4.39 4.29 11.52
CA LEU A 114 -4.58 2.91 11.97
C LEU A 114 -4.45 1.98 10.78
N GLU A 115 -3.48 1.08 10.84
CA GLU A 115 -3.21 0.06 9.82
C GLU A 115 -3.76 -1.29 10.30
N TYR A 116 -4.40 -2.07 9.41
CA TYR A 116 -5.04 -3.33 9.75
C TYR A 116 -4.65 -4.48 8.81
N SER A 117 -4.96 -5.71 9.22
CA SER A 117 -4.50 -6.93 8.59
C SER A 117 -5.00 -7.13 7.17
N VAL A 118 -4.27 -7.92 6.39
CA VAL A 118 -4.51 -8.14 4.97
C VAL A 118 -4.53 -9.63 4.65
N LEU A 119 -5.54 -10.09 3.92
CA LEU A 119 -5.56 -11.37 3.26
C LEU A 119 -5.24 -11.18 1.77
N GLN A 120 -4.09 -11.67 1.34
CA GLN A 120 -3.67 -11.60 -0.07
C GLN A 120 -4.10 -12.84 -0.82
N ASN A 121 -4.60 -12.65 -2.04
CA ASN A 121 -5.03 -13.70 -2.98
C ASN A 121 -6.07 -14.67 -2.37
N PRO A 122 -7.20 -14.20 -1.84
CA PRO A 122 -8.19 -15.04 -1.19
C PRO A 122 -8.68 -16.18 -2.09
N GLY A 123 -8.60 -17.43 -1.58
CA GLY A 123 -9.04 -18.63 -2.31
C GLY A 123 -8.03 -19.15 -3.34
N GLU A 124 -6.88 -18.51 -3.52
CA GLU A 124 -5.82 -18.96 -4.43
C GLU A 124 -4.80 -19.85 -3.69
N HIS A 125 -3.97 -20.59 -4.46
CA HIS A 125 -2.95 -21.48 -3.88
C HIS A 125 -1.84 -20.74 -3.11
N ASP A 126 -1.66 -19.47 -3.36
CA ASP A 126 -0.69 -18.58 -2.71
C ASP A 126 -1.37 -17.57 -1.75
N GLU A 127 -2.57 -17.91 -1.28
CA GLU A 127 -3.25 -17.14 -0.24
C GLU A 127 -2.33 -16.91 0.97
N THR A 128 -2.23 -15.67 1.42
CA THR A 128 -1.36 -15.30 2.52
C THR A 128 -2.03 -14.30 3.43
N PHE A 129 -2.17 -14.64 4.70
CA PHE A 129 -2.65 -13.70 5.72
C PHE A 129 -1.47 -12.96 6.35
N ILE A 130 -1.54 -11.63 6.33
CA ILE A 130 -0.58 -10.72 6.95
C ILE A 130 -1.23 -10.14 8.20
N ASP A 131 -0.94 -10.76 9.35
CA ASP A 131 -1.34 -10.23 10.64
C ASP A 131 -0.34 -9.15 11.07
N LEU A 132 -0.82 -7.93 11.27
CA LEU A 132 0.01 -6.79 11.68
C LEU A 132 0.22 -6.71 13.20
N GLY A 133 -0.55 -7.48 13.98
CA GLY A 133 -0.54 -7.38 15.43
C GLY A 133 -1.01 -6.02 15.96
N ASN A 134 -1.03 -5.89 17.29
CA ASN A 134 -1.44 -4.65 17.94
C ASN A 134 -0.17 -3.90 18.42
N HIS A 135 0.26 -2.91 17.62
CA HIS A 135 1.44 -2.11 17.92
C HIS A 135 1.10 -0.62 17.90
N ASN A 136 1.92 0.14 18.62
CA ASN A 136 1.79 1.57 18.74
C ASN A 136 3.14 2.24 18.41
N TYR A 137 3.13 3.18 17.47
CA TYR A 137 4.29 3.90 16.97
C TYR A 137 4.05 5.42 17.11
N PRO A 138 4.37 6.01 18.28
CA PRO A 138 4.23 7.45 18.51
C PRO A 138 5.06 8.31 17.56
N TYR A 139 6.10 7.73 16.98
CA TYR A 139 6.93 8.36 15.98
C TYR A 139 6.87 7.57 14.66
N ALA A 140 6.55 8.25 13.58
CA ALA A 140 6.35 7.63 12.27
C ALA A 140 7.57 6.84 11.77
N LEU A 141 8.79 7.27 12.11
CA LEU A 141 10.02 6.56 11.75
C LEU A 141 10.19 5.23 12.50
N ASP A 142 9.59 5.05 13.69
CA ASP A 142 9.61 3.76 14.39
C ASP A 142 8.77 2.72 13.64
N TRP A 143 7.64 3.14 13.06
CA TRP A 143 6.86 2.30 12.17
C TRP A 143 7.68 1.89 10.93
N LEU A 144 8.36 2.85 10.30
CA LEU A 144 9.21 2.59 9.13
C LEU A 144 10.40 1.68 9.48
N MET A 145 11.05 1.86 10.63
CA MET A 145 12.13 0.98 11.09
C MET A 145 11.69 -0.46 11.25
N THR A 146 10.47 -0.65 11.78
CA THR A 146 9.93 -1.98 12.09
C THR A 146 9.45 -2.69 10.83
N ASN A 147 8.71 -1.99 9.97
CA ASN A 147 7.98 -2.57 8.85
C ASN A 147 8.70 -2.40 7.50
N GLY A 148 9.67 -1.47 7.41
CA GLY A 148 10.30 -1.11 6.15
C GLY A 148 9.28 -0.45 5.20
N THR A 149 9.46 -0.68 3.90
CA THR A 149 8.57 -0.11 2.87
C THR A 149 7.48 -1.07 2.38
N ARG A 150 7.38 -2.25 2.97
CA ARG A 150 6.45 -3.29 2.51
C ARG A 150 4.99 -2.94 2.75
N HIS A 151 4.71 -2.09 3.73
CA HIS A 151 3.36 -1.70 4.13
C HIS A 151 3.01 -0.27 3.72
N CYS A 152 3.68 0.27 2.71
CA CYS A 152 3.37 1.60 2.18
C CYS A 152 2.11 1.64 1.30
N TRP A 153 1.18 0.69 1.47
CA TRP A 153 -0.16 0.75 0.87
C TRP A 153 -1.04 1.74 1.63
N ILE A 154 -2.04 2.31 0.96
CA ILE A 154 -3.01 3.22 1.59
C ILE A 154 -4.35 2.52 1.88
N TRP A 155 -4.67 1.45 1.18
CA TRP A 155 -5.98 0.82 1.19
C TRP A 155 -6.29 0.00 2.47
N ASN A 156 -5.28 -0.44 3.23
CA ASN A 156 -5.46 -1.12 4.53
C ASN A 156 -5.27 -0.17 5.72
N LYS A 157 -5.67 1.08 5.58
CA LYS A 157 -5.48 2.10 6.63
C LYS A 157 -6.70 2.99 6.78
N ILE A 158 -6.95 3.41 8.02
CA ILE A 158 -7.84 4.52 8.34
C ILE A 158 -6.96 5.70 8.74
N PHE A 159 -7.20 6.83 8.13
CA PHE A 159 -6.47 8.07 8.33
C PHE A 159 -7.38 9.12 8.97
N LYS A 160 -6.86 9.97 9.86
CA LYS A 160 -7.51 11.24 10.15
C LYS A 160 -7.52 12.13 8.91
N SER A 161 -8.67 12.69 8.57
CA SER A 161 -8.84 13.49 7.35
C SER A 161 -7.97 14.74 7.29
N ASN A 162 -7.62 15.31 8.45
CA ASN A 162 -6.76 16.48 8.53
C ASN A 162 -5.35 16.28 7.97
N LEU A 163 -4.86 15.03 7.89
CA LEU A 163 -3.58 14.68 7.25
C LEU A 163 -3.58 15.06 5.76
N PHE A 164 -4.74 15.08 5.11
CA PHE A 164 -4.89 15.40 3.70
C PHE A 164 -5.27 16.87 3.42
N THR A 165 -5.25 17.74 4.43
CA THR A 165 -5.61 19.17 4.23
C THR A 165 -4.74 19.84 3.16
N GLN A 166 -3.45 19.52 3.13
CA GLN A 166 -2.48 20.07 2.16
C GLN A 166 -1.76 19.02 1.34
N LEU A 167 -2.00 17.73 1.61
CA LEU A 167 -1.38 16.65 0.86
C LEU A 167 -2.30 16.16 -0.24
N ARG A 168 -1.70 15.95 -1.42
CA ARG A 168 -2.36 15.33 -2.57
C ARG A 168 -1.46 14.27 -3.17
N PHE A 169 -2.07 13.25 -3.77
CA PHE A 169 -1.33 12.28 -4.58
C PHE A 169 -0.62 13.00 -5.73
N PRO A 170 0.52 12.49 -6.17
CA PRO A 170 1.35 13.18 -7.15
C PRO A 170 0.69 13.15 -8.54
N ASP A 171 0.74 14.26 -9.24
CA ASP A 171 0.47 14.29 -10.66
C ASP A 171 1.59 13.52 -11.41
N ASN A 172 1.25 12.84 -12.48
CA ASN A 172 2.21 12.16 -13.38
C ASN A 172 2.98 10.96 -12.78
N ILE A 173 2.60 10.41 -11.64
CA ILE A 173 3.08 9.11 -11.15
C ILE A 173 2.00 8.08 -11.39
N LEU A 174 2.26 7.15 -12.31
CA LEU A 174 1.30 6.09 -12.68
C LEU A 174 1.39 4.86 -11.77
N ARG A 175 2.48 4.73 -10.99
CA ARG A 175 2.73 3.56 -10.14
C ARG A 175 3.44 3.96 -8.87
N PHE A 176 3.19 3.23 -7.79
CA PHE A 176 3.77 3.48 -6.48
C PHE A 176 3.38 4.84 -5.88
N GLU A 177 2.26 5.42 -6.31
CA GLU A 177 1.69 6.65 -5.77
C GLU A 177 1.38 6.51 -4.28
N ASP A 178 1.01 5.30 -3.83
CA ASP A 178 0.79 4.95 -2.43
C ASP A 178 2.06 5.14 -1.59
N MET A 179 3.20 4.60 -2.06
CA MET A 179 4.48 4.76 -1.38
C MET A 179 4.91 6.24 -1.36
N TRP A 180 4.64 6.97 -2.44
CA TRP A 180 4.91 8.40 -2.48
C TRP A 180 4.06 9.16 -1.46
N MET A 181 2.76 8.86 -1.38
CA MET A 181 1.84 9.46 -0.41
C MET A 181 2.26 9.10 1.02
N MET A 182 2.55 7.83 1.29
CA MET A 182 3.04 7.41 2.62
C MET A 182 4.33 8.14 3.01
N ASN A 183 5.28 8.35 2.08
CA ASN A 183 6.48 9.14 2.34
C ASN A 183 6.15 10.58 2.78
N LYS A 184 5.16 11.22 2.16
CA LYS A 184 4.70 12.56 2.53
C LYS A 184 3.98 12.56 3.88
N LEU A 185 3.12 11.58 4.14
CA LEU A 185 2.45 11.40 5.42
C LEU A 185 3.45 11.19 6.56
N LEU A 186 4.44 10.32 6.38
CA LEU A 186 5.50 10.07 7.37
C LEU A 186 6.28 11.34 7.73
N ALA A 187 6.44 12.29 6.77
CA ALA A 187 7.10 13.57 7.03
C ALA A 187 6.32 14.50 7.96
N LEU A 188 5.01 14.28 8.14
CA LEU A 188 4.18 14.96 9.15
C LEU A 188 4.37 14.37 10.56
N ASN A 189 5.13 13.29 10.69
CA ASN A 189 5.34 12.52 11.92
C ASN A 189 4.03 12.08 12.61
N PRO A 190 3.10 11.42 11.88
CA PRO A 190 1.85 10.95 12.44
C PRO A 190 2.09 9.87 13.49
N HIS A 191 1.18 9.79 14.46
CA HIS A 191 1.08 8.67 15.37
C HIS A 191 0.42 7.49 14.65
N ILE A 192 1.16 6.42 14.42
CA ILE A 192 0.68 5.24 13.69
C ILE A 192 0.41 4.11 14.68
N ALA A 193 -0.70 3.42 14.52
CA ALA A 193 -0.98 2.17 15.21
C ALA A 193 -1.28 1.06 14.21
N THR A 194 -1.06 -0.19 14.62
CA THR A 194 -1.50 -1.38 13.86
C THR A 194 -2.44 -2.22 14.71
N THR A 195 -3.27 -3.04 14.06
CA THR A 195 -4.19 -3.94 14.75
C THR A 195 -4.40 -5.23 13.98
N SER A 196 -4.64 -6.34 14.71
CA SER A 196 -5.10 -7.61 14.14
C SER A 196 -6.61 -7.63 13.86
N GLN A 197 -7.36 -6.58 14.25
CA GLN A 197 -8.78 -6.46 13.96
C GLN A 197 -9.00 -5.94 12.55
N GLY A 198 -10.07 -6.41 11.91
CA GLY A 198 -10.39 -6.07 10.53
C GLY A 198 -9.48 -6.79 9.52
N GLU A 199 -9.96 -6.90 8.28
CA GLU A 199 -9.24 -7.59 7.23
C GLU A 199 -9.59 -6.97 5.88
N TYR A 200 -8.54 -6.53 5.17
CA TYR A 200 -8.62 -6.15 3.77
C TYR A 200 -8.29 -7.35 2.90
N ARG A 201 -9.11 -7.65 1.88
CA ARG A 201 -8.91 -8.74 0.94
C ARG A 201 -8.39 -8.20 -0.38
N TYR A 202 -7.09 -8.39 -0.57
CA TYR A 202 -6.39 -7.98 -1.77
C TYR A 202 -6.39 -9.10 -2.82
N TYR A 203 -6.91 -8.80 -4.01
CA TYR A 203 -6.96 -9.72 -5.14
C TYR A 203 -5.93 -9.34 -6.20
N ARG A 204 -5.08 -10.30 -6.60
CA ARG A 204 -4.14 -10.07 -7.68
C ARG A 204 -4.89 -9.83 -9.00
N ASN A 205 -4.73 -8.65 -9.58
CA ASN A 205 -5.29 -8.32 -10.87
C ASN A 205 -4.22 -8.43 -11.96
N ASN A 206 -4.28 -9.50 -12.76
CA ASN A 206 -3.32 -9.75 -13.83
C ASN A 206 -3.41 -8.75 -15.01
N ASN A 207 -4.47 -7.95 -15.05
CA ASN A 207 -4.68 -6.88 -16.02
C ASN A 207 -4.50 -5.49 -15.40
N GLY A 208 -4.22 -5.40 -14.12
CA GLY A 208 -4.02 -4.15 -13.39
C GLY A 208 -2.71 -3.45 -13.72
N LEU A 209 -2.57 -2.22 -13.24
CA LEU A 209 -1.37 -1.38 -13.46
C LEU A 209 -0.07 -2.05 -13.00
N MET A 210 -0.13 -2.92 -12.00
CA MET A 210 1.03 -3.65 -11.46
C MET A 210 1.39 -4.90 -12.26
N ALA A 211 0.48 -5.41 -13.11
CA ALA A 211 0.70 -6.64 -13.88
C ALA A 211 1.68 -6.48 -15.04
N SER A 212 1.79 -5.27 -15.60
CA SER A 212 2.68 -5.00 -16.73
C SER A 212 4.07 -4.56 -16.28
N ASN A 213 5.10 -5.35 -16.62
CA ASN A 213 6.55 -5.12 -16.44
C ASN A 213 6.89 -4.22 -15.24
N SER A 214 7.09 -4.84 -14.07
CA SER A 214 7.48 -4.14 -12.84
C SER A 214 8.71 -3.29 -13.12
N ASN A 215 8.56 -1.96 -13.10
CA ASN A 215 9.71 -1.07 -13.15
C ASN A 215 10.36 -1.01 -11.77
N PHE A 216 11.19 -2.02 -11.48
CA PHE A 216 11.92 -2.11 -10.21
C PHE A 216 12.80 -0.88 -9.95
N THR A 217 13.24 -0.18 -11.01
CA THR A 217 14.01 1.05 -10.88
C THR A 217 13.17 2.17 -10.26
N ASP A 218 11.91 2.33 -10.65
CA ASP A 218 11.02 3.34 -10.08
C ASP A 218 10.68 3.00 -8.62
N LEU A 219 10.40 1.72 -8.33
CA LEU A 219 10.17 1.27 -6.97
C LEU A 219 11.37 1.57 -6.06
N LEU A 220 12.59 1.20 -6.49
CA LEU A 220 13.81 1.46 -5.74
C LEU A 220 14.06 2.97 -5.57
N THR A 221 13.77 3.77 -6.60
CA THR A 221 13.90 5.22 -6.54
C THR A 221 12.96 5.81 -5.50
N ASN A 222 11.72 5.34 -5.41
CA ASN A 222 10.77 5.76 -4.37
C ASN A 222 11.26 5.37 -2.97
N GLN A 223 11.79 4.16 -2.77
CA GLN A 223 12.40 3.75 -1.51
C GLN A 223 13.60 4.64 -1.13
N MET A 224 14.46 4.96 -2.10
CA MET A 224 15.60 5.88 -1.87
C MET A 224 15.12 7.30 -1.55
N ASN A 225 13.99 7.74 -2.10
CA ASN A 225 13.41 9.04 -1.77
C ASN A 225 12.93 9.10 -0.32
N ILE A 226 12.40 8.00 0.23
CA ILE A 226 12.07 7.90 1.67
C ILE A 226 13.33 8.14 2.50
N VAL A 227 14.42 7.44 2.19
CA VAL A 227 15.71 7.60 2.88
C VAL A 227 16.19 9.07 2.85
N ARG A 228 16.09 9.72 1.70
CA ARG A 228 16.51 11.13 1.52
C ARG A 228 15.59 12.10 2.26
N THR A 229 14.28 11.94 2.12
CA THR A 229 13.28 12.84 2.73
C THR A 229 13.43 12.89 4.25
N HIS A 230 13.71 11.74 4.86
CA HIS A 230 13.79 11.62 6.32
C HIS A 230 15.22 11.69 6.85
N ASN A 231 16.22 12.03 6.03
CA ASN A 231 17.65 12.10 6.39
C ASN A 231 18.15 10.82 7.10
N ILE A 232 17.73 9.65 6.61
CA ILE A 232 18.07 8.37 7.20
C ILE A 232 19.52 7.99 6.85
N ASP A 233 20.39 7.78 7.85
CA ASP A 233 21.64 7.07 7.59
C ASP A 233 21.36 5.57 7.52
N ILE A 234 21.14 5.11 6.28
CA ILE A 234 20.77 3.73 5.99
C ILE A 234 21.83 2.73 6.48
N ARG A 235 23.06 3.16 6.82
CA ARG A 235 24.14 2.31 7.32
C ARG A 235 23.96 1.95 8.80
N GLU A 236 23.13 2.68 9.54
CA GLU A 236 22.87 2.36 10.94
C GLU A 236 22.07 1.04 11.05
N ARG A 237 22.43 0.22 12.06
CA ARG A 237 21.83 -1.10 12.27
C ARG A 237 20.30 -1.07 12.43
N ARG A 238 19.74 0.00 12.99
CA ARG A 238 18.30 0.13 13.16
C ARG A 238 17.56 0.17 11.82
N TRP A 239 18.20 0.57 10.73
CA TRP A 239 17.65 0.64 9.38
C TRP A 239 17.90 -0.59 8.52
N HIS A 240 18.48 -1.67 9.07
CA HIS A 240 18.78 -2.88 8.29
C HIS A 240 17.53 -3.49 7.65
N ARG A 241 16.34 -3.36 8.27
CA ARG A 241 15.08 -3.80 7.65
C ARG A 241 14.81 -3.03 6.35
N LEU A 242 14.81 -1.71 6.42
CA LEU A 242 14.62 -0.85 5.25
C LEU A 242 15.68 -1.11 4.17
N TYR A 243 16.95 -1.28 4.58
CA TYR A 243 18.01 -1.60 3.64
C TYR A 243 17.77 -2.96 2.95
N MET A 244 17.29 -3.95 3.66
CA MET A 244 17.00 -5.27 3.07
C MET A 244 15.84 -5.22 2.08
N ASP A 245 14.84 -4.39 2.32
CA ASP A 245 13.76 -4.16 1.34
C ASP A 245 14.31 -3.51 0.06
N MET A 246 15.19 -2.50 0.19
CA MET A 246 15.86 -1.88 -0.95
C MET A 246 16.80 -2.87 -1.67
N TYR A 247 17.51 -3.72 -0.92
CA TYR A 247 18.38 -4.73 -1.49
C TYR A 247 17.60 -5.79 -2.29
N ASP A 248 16.46 -6.23 -1.79
CA ASP A 248 15.58 -7.16 -2.51
C ASP A 248 15.21 -6.59 -3.90
N ILE A 249 14.83 -5.32 -3.98
CA ILE A 249 14.51 -4.67 -5.26
C ILE A 249 15.77 -4.42 -6.10
N GLN A 250 16.89 -4.07 -5.47
CA GLN A 250 18.18 -3.86 -6.17
C GLN A 250 18.62 -5.12 -6.95
N LEU A 251 18.35 -6.32 -6.45
CA LEU A 251 18.67 -7.55 -7.15
C LEU A 251 17.95 -7.61 -8.51
N TYR A 252 16.66 -7.24 -8.55
CA TYR A 252 15.88 -7.20 -9.78
C TYR A 252 16.28 -6.03 -10.69
N VAL A 253 16.60 -4.85 -10.14
CA VAL A 253 17.15 -3.73 -10.91
C VAL A 253 18.45 -4.15 -11.59
N TYR A 254 19.34 -4.83 -10.88
CA TYR A 254 20.58 -5.32 -11.45
C TYR A 254 20.36 -6.38 -12.54
N LEU A 255 19.40 -7.28 -12.34
CA LEU A 255 19.00 -8.29 -13.35
C LEU A 255 18.51 -7.63 -14.65
N GLN A 256 17.74 -6.53 -14.55
CA GLN A 256 17.18 -5.80 -15.70
C GLN A 256 18.17 -4.86 -16.38
N THR A 257 19.01 -4.17 -15.61
CA THR A 257 19.78 -3.02 -16.09
C THR A 257 21.30 -3.15 -15.95
N GLY A 258 21.77 -4.08 -15.11
CA GLY A 258 23.19 -4.18 -14.72
C GLY A 258 23.66 -3.07 -13.76
N ASN A 259 22.77 -2.18 -13.29
CA ASN A 259 23.14 -1.05 -12.45
C ASN A 259 22.96 -1.34 -10.96
N ILE A 260 23.83 -0.74 -10.13
CA ILE A 260 23.71 -0.73 -8.67
C ILE A 260 23.40 0.71 -8.24
N LEU A 261 22.27 0.91 -7.60
CA LEU A 261 21.74 2.22 -7.22
C LEU A 261 21.87 2.50 -5.72
N ILE A 262 21.85 1.45 -4.87
CA ILE A 262 21.98 1.62 -3.42
C ILE A 262 23.44 1.54 -2.95
N PRO A 263 23.78 2.17 -1.81
CA PRO A 263 25.12 2.04 -1.23
C PRO A 263 25.40 0.61 -0.76
N SER A 264 26.62 0.15 -0.88
CA SER A 264 27.05 -1.14 -0.33
C SER A 264 27.20 -1.03 1.19
N GLN A 265 26.59 -1.99 1.90
CA GLN A 265 26.82 -2.17 3.33
C GLN A 265 26.68 -3.62 3.75
N LYS A 266 27.15 -3.95 4.94
CA LYS A 266 26.94 -5.23 5.60
C LYS A 266 25.71 -5.15 6.48
N VAL A 267 24.94 -6.22 6.51
CA VAL A 267 23.79 -6.38 7.41
C VAL A 267 24.00 -7.63 8.27
N VAL A 268 23.48 -7.59 9.50
CA VAL A 268 23.49 -8.80 10.34
C VAL A 268 22.52 -9.81 9.76
N PRO A 269 22.97 -11.02 9.38
CA PRO A 269 22.11 -12.06 8.85
C PRO A 269 20.96 -12.37 9.82
N SER A 270 19.73 -12.43 9.31
CA SER A 270 18.56 -12.61 10.18
C SER A 270 17.35 -13.16 9.41
N MET A 271 16.62 -14.10 10.02
CA MET A 271 15.31 -14.55 9.55
C MET A 271 14.23 -13.46 9.67
N LYS A 272 14.45 -12.42 10.48
CA LYS A 272 13.50 -11.31 10.67
C LYS A 272 13.25 -10.50 9.39
N TYR A 273 14.11 -10.56 8.39
CA TYR A 273 13.96 -9.78 7.16
C TYR A 273 12.98 -10.37 6.13
N ASN A 274 12.80 -11.66 6.12
CA ASN A 274 11.80 -12.39 5.32
C ASN A 274 11.99 -13.91 5.50
N GLY A 275 11.98 -14.40 6.72
CA GLY A 275 12.15 -15.82 6.99
C GLY A 275 13.49 -16.37 6.45
N ILE A 276 13.46 -17.59 5.92
CA ILE A 276 14.64 -18.29 5.37
C ILE A 276 15.23 -17.53 4.16
N GLN A 277 14.39 -16.98 3.29
CA GLN A 277 14.86 -16.22 2.12
C GLN A 277 15.64 -14.97 2.53
N GLY A 278 15.13 -14.23 3.51
CA GLY A 278 15.81 -13.06 4.06
C GLY A 278 17.14 -13.41 4.73
N LEU A 279 17.21 -14.57 5.42
CA LEU A 279 18.45 -15.07 5.99
C LEU A 279 19.48 -15.38 4.90
N ILE A 280 19.09 -16.11 3.84
CA ILE A 280 19.99 -16.44 2.73
C ILE A 280 20.51 -15.17 2.05
N LYS A 281 19.64 -14.24 1.74
CA LYS A 281 20.00 -12.96 1.10
C LYS A 281 20.90 -12.10 1.96
N SER A 282 20.65 -12.02 3.27
CA SER A 282 21.49 -11.26 4.20
C SER A 282 22.85 -11.94 4.42
N LEU A 283 22.93 -13.26 4.43
CA LEU A 283 24.19 -14.01 4.43
C LEU A 283 25.00 -13.75 3.15
N ALA A 284 24.34 -13.81 1.98
CA ALA A 284 25.02 -13.52 0.70
C ALA A 284 25.58 -12.10 0.68
N LEU A 285 24.82 -11.13 1.16
CA LEU A 285 25.25 -9.74 1.26
C LEU A 285 26.44 -9.56 2.23
N ASP A 286 26.43 -10.23 3.38
CA ASP A 286 27.50 -10.13 4.37
C ASP A 286 28.81 -10.78 3.89
N ILE A 287 28.72 -11.95 3.22
CA ILE A 287 29.87 -12.71 2.76
C ILE A 287 30.47 -12.13 1.47
N PHE A 288 29.63 -11.86 0.47
CA PHE A 288 30.08 -11.49 -0.88
C PHE A 288 29.99 -9.97 -1.16
N GLY A 289 29.27 -9.22 -0.33
CA GLY A 289 28.95 -7.82 -0.58
C GLY A 289 27.95 -7.61 -1.72
N LEU A 290 27.48 -6.38 -1.87
CA LEU A 290 26.35 -6.03 -2.76
C LEU A 290 26.59 -6.43 -4.22
N LYS A 291 27.75 -6.07 -4.79
CA LYS A 291 28.04 -6.32 -6.20
C LYS A 291 28.02 -7.81 -6.55
N TYR A 292 28.73 -8.63 -5.77
CA TYR A 292 28.79 -10.07 -6.05
C TYR A 292 27.47 -10.78 -5.73
N SER A 293 26.71 -10.32 -4.74
CA SER A 293 25.35 -10.82 -4.49
C SER A 293 24.42 -10.57 -5.67
N CYS A 294 24.50 -9.40 -6.31
CA CYS A 294 23.74 -9.10 -7.53
C CYS A 294 24.16 -10.04 -8.69
N ILE A 295 25.45 -10.26 -8.88
CA ILE A 295 25.96 -11.17 -9.93
C ILE A 295 25.47 -12.62 -9.67
N LEU A 296 25.56 -13.09 -8.44
CA LEU A 296 25.09 -14.45 -8.05
C LEU A 296 23.57 -14.58 -8.30
N PHE A 297 22.77 -13.54 -8.01
CA PHE A 297 21.35 -13.54 -8.27
C PHE A 297 21.04 -13.66 -9.77
N VAL A 298 21.78 -12.94 -10.64
CA VAL A 298 21.64 -13.06 -12.10
C VAL A 298 21.99 -14.47 -12.57
N LEU A 299 23.09 -15.05 -12.06
CA LEU A 299 23.47 -16.42 -12.40
C LEU A 299 22.42 -17.44 -11.97
N TYR A 300 21.88 -17.28 -10.75
CA TYR A 300 20.81 -18.14 -10.24
C TYR A 300 19.59 -18.10 -11.18
N ASN A 301 19.09 -16.91 -11.53
CA ASN A 301 17.91 -16.76 -12.40
C ASN A 301 18.18 -17.29 -13.82
N LYS A 302 19.42 -17.16 -14.34
CA LYS A 302 19.77 -17.64 -15.68
C LYS A 302 19.86 -19.17 -15.77
N TYR A 303 20.28 -19.85 -14.70
CA TYR A 303 20.60 -21.28 -14.76
C TYR A 303 19.61 -22.17 -14.02
N ILE A 304 18.87 -21.65 -13.04
CA ILE A 304 17.97 -22.44 -12.17
C ILE A 304 16.49 -22.15 -12.48
N ASN A 305 16.10 -20.90 -12.80
CA ASN A 305 14.71 -20.54 -13.14
C ASN A 305 14.46 -20.59 -14.67
N LYS A 306 14.98 -21.57 -15.37
CA LYS A 306 14.78 -21.75 -16.80
C LYS A 306 13.61 -22.68 -17.15
N ASP A 307 12.71 -22.99 -16.19
CA ASP A 307 11.48 -23.77 -16.43
C ASP A 307 10.23 -22.89 -16.32
#